data_579059c98c309b16fbb5aa5a3263221d
#
_entry.id   579059c98c309b16fbb5aa5a3263221d
#
_cell.length_a   1.000
_cell.length_b   1.000
_cell.length_c   1.000
_cell.angle_alpha   90.00
_cell.angle_beta   90.00
_cell.angle_gamma   90.00
#
_symmetry.space_group_name_H-M   'P 1'
#
loop_
_entity.id
_entity.type
_entity.pdbx_description
1 polymer ?
#
loop_
_entity_poly.entity_id
_entity_poly.type
_entity_poly.pdbx_seq_one_letter_code
_entity_poly.pdbx_strand_id
1 'polypeptide(L)'
;MSERVLDRADGPTGGEPAPPDGNMVTVHQVTRTYGHGDTAVRALREVSFGVPRGELVALKGRSGSGKTTLLNVVGGLDRPDSGSVRVAGTELVGLGEKELLDLRRDHIGFVFQSFGLLPVLTAAENVGVPLRLRRTERREREDRVALLLSLVGLEDHVAQRPGELSGGQQQRVAIARALANRPSLLLADEPTGQLDAETGRSVMELLRAVVHSQAVTALVATHDPQLLAIADRVLELRDGRIVPEE
;
A
#
# COMPACT_ATOMS: atom_id res chain seq x y z
N MET A 1 21.01 -35.34 -54.19
CA MET A 1 19.70 -34.91 -53.71
C MET A 1 19.63 -35.31 -52.26
N SER A 2 19.89 -34.38 -51.39
CA SER A 2 19.76 -34.56 -49.93
C SER A 2 19.20 -33.26 -49.38
N GLU A 3 17.94 -33.31 -48.99
CA GLU A 3 17.24 -32.23 -48.29
C GLU A 3 17.75 -32.14 -46.86
N ARG A 4 18.28 -30.98 -46.47
CA ARG A 4 18.55 -30.61 -45.06
C ARG A 4 17.26 -30.02 -44.49
N VAL A 5 16.66 -30.75 -43.60
CA VAL A 5 15.62 -30.27 -42.68
C VAL A 5 16.28 -29.31 -41.68
N LEU A 6 15.86 -28.05 -41.72
CA LEU A 6 16.23 -27.04 -40.73
C LEU A 6 15.39 -27.24 -39.48
N ASP A 7 16.06 -27.66 -38.42
CA ASP A 7 15.54 -27.76 -37.06
C ASP A 7 15.20 -26.35 -36.56
N ARG A 8 13.91 -26.09 -36.33
CA ARG A 8 13.43 -24.86 -35.68
C ARG A 8 13.57 -25.05 -34.18
N ALA A 9 14.50 -24.34 -33.59
CA ALA A 9 14.59 -24.16 -32.15
C ALA A 9 13.31 -23.47 -31.63
N ASP A 10 12.51 -24.18 -30.87
CA ASP A 10 11.40 -23.64 -30.11
C ASP A 10 11.93 -22.67 -29.06
N GLY A 11 11.60 -21.39 -29.24
CA GLY A 11 11.79 -20.37 -28.22
C GLY A 11 10.87 -20.63 -27.00
N PRO A 12 11.19 -20.07 -25.82
CA PRO A 12 10.44 -20.34 -24.62
C PRO A 12 8.98 -19.88 -24.80
N THR A 13 8.08 -20.83 -24.73
CA THR A 13 6.64 -20.63 -24.67
C THR A 13 6.30 -19.70 -23.52
N GLY A 14 5.76 -18.52 -23.83
CA GLY A 14 5.20 -17.62 -22.84
C GLY A 14 4.15 -18.37 -22.00
N GLY A 15 4.45 -18.58 -20.74
CA GLY A 15 3.51 -19.17 -19.80
C GLY A 15 2.26 -18.31 -19.73
N GLU A 16 1.09 -18.94 -19.92
CA GLU A 16 -0.20 -18.33 -19.63
C GLU A 16 -0.19 -17.72 -18.23
N PRO A 17 -0.76 -16.51 -18.04
CA PRO A 17 -0.87 -15.92 -16.71
C PRO A 17 -1.67 -16.91 -15.84
N ALA A 18 -1.09 -17.32 -14.71
CA ALA A 18 -1.80 -18.14 -13.73
C ALA A 18 -3.17 -17.51 -13.43
N PRO A 19 -4.22 -18.31 -13.24
CA PRO A 19 -5.56 -17.78 -12.96
C PRO A 19 -5.52 -16.85 -11.75
N PRO A 20 -6.34 -15.79 -11.69
CA PRO A 20 -6.34 -14.86 -10.58
C PRO A 20 -6.66 -15.64 -9.30
N ASP A 21 -5.71 -15.67 -8.38
CA ASP A 21 -5.74 -16.38 -7.10
C ASP A 21 -6.72 -15.77 -6.06
N GLY A 22 -7.58 -14.84 -6.49
CA GLY A 22 -8.51 -14.11 -5.63
C GLY A 22 -7.85 -13.04 -4.76
N ASN A 23 -6.52 -12.95 -4.78
CA ASN A 23 -5.79 -11.99 -3.98
C ASN A 23 -5.74 -10.59 -4.62
N MET A 24 -5.72 -9.57 -3.76
CA MET A 24 -5.38 -8.19 -4.16
C MET A 24 -3.87 -8.03 -4.35
N VAL A 25 -3.09 -8.65 -3.46
CA VAL A 25 -1.62 -8.68 -3.52
C VAL A 25 -1.15 -10.11 -3.49
N THR A 26 -0.25 -10.48 -4.41
CA THR A 26 0.49 -11.75 -4.39
C THR A 26 1.97 -11.43 -4.47
N VAL A 27 2.72 -11.91 -3.49
CA VAL A 27 4.19 -11.79 -3.40
C VAL A 27 4.78 -13.18 -3.44
N HIS A 28 5.73 -13.44 -4.33
CA HIS A 28 6.35 -14.74 -4.50
C HIS A 28 7.87 -14.64 -4.53
N GLN A 29 8.54 -15.27 -3.54
CA GLN A 29 9.99 -15.37 -3.39
C GLN A 29 10.75 -14.05 -3.56
N VAL A 30 10.19 -12.96 -3.06
CA VAL A 30 10.77 -11.63 -3.18
C VAL A 30 12.00 -11.48 -2.29
N THR A 31 13.09 -11.01 -2.88
CA THR A 31 14.30 -10.58 -2.17
C THR A 31 14.59 -9.11 -2.38
N ARG A 32 15.17 -8.46 -1.38
CA ARG A 32 15.66 -7.09 -1.49
C ARG A 32 16.87 -6.87 -0.59
N THR A 33 17.96 -6.37 -1.16
CA THR A 33 19.20 -6.07 -0.46
C THR A 33 19.60 -4.62 -0.73
N TYR A 34 20.00 -3.88 0.29
CA TYR A 34 20.55 -2.53 0.18
C TYR A 34 22.04 -2.54 0.49
N GLY A 35 22.81 -1.68 -0.18
CA GLY A 35 24.26 -1.61 -0.03
C GLY A 35 25.00 -2.72 -0.80
N HIS A 36 26.32 -2.76 -0.65
CA HIS A 36 27.20 -3.71 -1.35
C HIS A 36 28.30 -4.22 -0.41
N GLY A 37 28.84 -5.41 -0.70
CA GLY A 37 29.91 -6.02 0.06
C GLY A 37 29.54 -6.26 1.52
N ASP A 38 30.43 -5.96 2.44
CA ASP A 38 30.28 -6.24 3.88
C ASP A 38 29.19 -5.36 4.57
N THR A 39 28.75 -4.29 3.90
CA THR A 39 27.67 -3.42 4.42
C THR A 39 26.29 -3.77 3.84
N ALA A 40 26.18 -4.84 3.08
CA ALA A 40 24.91 -5.26 2.48
C ALA A 40 23.89 -5.69 3.53
N VAL A 41 22.71 -5.08 3.51
CA VAL A 41 21.60 -5.43 4.38
C VAL A 41 20.51 -6.12 3.56
N ARG A 42 20.27 -7.39 3.81
CA ARG A 42 19.18 -8.16 3.19
C ARG A 42 17.88 -7.85 3.91
N ALA A 43 17.14 -6.87 3.42
CA ALA A 43 15.89 -6.42 4.00
C ALA A 43 14.73 -7.40 3.77
N LEU A 44 14.70 -8.09 2.62
CA LEU A 44 13.72 -9.15 2.31
C LEU A 44 14.45 -10.40 1.83
N ARG A 45 13.96 -11.57 2.28
CA ARG A 45 14.62 -12.88 2.06
C ARG A 45 13.57 -13.91 1.63
N GLU A 46 13.34 -14.05 0.32
CA GLU A 46 12.42 -15.04 -0.28
C GLU A 46 10.99 -14.93 0.32
N VAL A 47 10.50 -13.68 0.46
CA VAL A 47 9.20 -13.40 1.03
C VAL A 47 8.10 -13.87 0.08
N SER A 48 7.14 -14.66 0.60
CA SER A 48 5.97 -15.12 -0.16
C SER A 48 4.72 -15.04 0.72
N PHE A 49 3.67 -14.37 0.22
CA PHE A 49 2.35 -14.31 0.86
C PHE A 49 1.30 -13.78 -0.12
N GLY A 50 0.02 -13.94 0.25
CA GLY A 50 -1.13 -13.34 -0.44
C GLY A 50 -1.95 -12.47 0.50
N VAL A 51 -2.55 -11.41 -0.02
CA VAL A 51 -3.53 -10.56 0.67
C VAL A 51 -4.86 -10.69 -0.08
N PRO A 52 -5.89 -11.32 0.53
CA PRO A 52 -7.21 -11.43 -0.08
C PRO A 52 -7.85 -10.07 -0.32
N ARG A 53 -8.81 -10.01 -1.27
CA ARG A 53 -9.55 -8.77 -1.56
C ARG A 53 -10.52 -8.44 -0.42
N GLY A 54 -10.60 -7.14 -0.06
CA GLY A 54 -11.54 -6.64 0.94
C GLY A 54 -11.15 -6.89 2.39
N GLU A 55 -9.96 -7.44 2.64
CA GLU A 55 -9.46 -7.67 3.99
C GLU A 55 -8.51 -6.56 4.44
N LEU A 56 -8.49 -6.33 5.76
CA LEU A 56 -7.45 -5.59 6.47
C LEU A 56 -6.42 -6.59 7.00
N VAL A 57 -5.26 -6.65 6.35
CA VAL A 57 -4.16 -7.52 6.75
C VAL A 57 -3.09 -6.70 7.48
N ALA A 58 -2.78 -7.09 8.71
CA ALA A 58 -1.71 -6.49 9.48
C ALA A 58 -0.38 -7.20 9.21
N LEU A 59 0.67 -6.43 8.94
CA LEU A 59 2.05 -6.89 8.83
C LEU A 59 2.79 -6.56 10.13
N LYS A 60 2.87 -7.53 11.04
CA LYS A 60 3.55 -7.43 12.32
C LYS A 60 5.06 -7.64 12.15
N GLY A 61 5.87 -6.91 12.91
CA GLY A 61 7.32 -7.14 12.99
C GLY A 61 8.03 -6.06 13.78
N ARG A 62 9.20 -6.37 14.31
CA ARG A 62 10.04 -5.40 15.04
C ARG A 62 10.55 -4.30 14.10
N SER A 63 11.04 -3.19 14.66
CA SER A 63 11.78 -2.20 13.87
C SER A 63 12.94 -2.85 13.14
N GLY A 64 13.15 -2.48 11.86
CA GLY A 64 14.20 -3.07 11.02
C GLY A 64 13.89 -4.47 10.45
N SER A 65 12.72 -5.06 10.70
CA SER A 65 12.37 -6.40 10.13
C SER A 65 12.12 -6.42 8.63
N GLY A 66 12.00 -5.24 7.96
CA GLY A 66 11.76 -5.12 6.53
C GLY A 66 10.35 -4.68 6.13
N LYS A 67 9.46 -4.31 7.09
CA LYS A 67 8.06 -3.93 6.82
C LYS A 67 7.93 -2.79 5.80
N THR A 68 8.61 -1.68 6.04
CA THR A 68 8.62 -0.51 5.13
C THR A 68 9.14 -0.89 3.74
N THR A 69 10.21 -1.70 3.67
CA THR A 69 10.74 -2.21 2.41
C THR A 69 9.70 -3.03 1.67
N LEU A 70 9.01 -3.93 2.38
CA LEU A 70 7.96 -4.77 1.78
C LEU A 70 6.79 -3.93 1.25
N LEU A 71 6.32 -2.95 2.03
CA LEU A 71 5.28 -2.01 1.58
C LEU A 71 5.73 -1.21 0.35
N ASN A 72 6.98 -0.75 0.31
CA ASN A 72 7.52 -0.02 -0.83
C ASN A 72 7.60 -0.89 -2.09
N VAL A 73 8.00 -2.14 -1.95
CA VAL A 73 8.05 -3.10 -3.07
C VAL A 73 6.64 -3.41 -3.58
N VAL A 74 5.69 -3.69 -2.68
CA VAL A 74 4.27 -3.91 -3.03
C VAL A 74 3.65 -2.66 -3.68
N GLY A 75 4.03 -1.47 -3.19
CA GLY A 75 3.57 -0.19 -3.74
C GLY A 75 4.25 0.25 -5.03
N GLY A 76 5.21 -0.52 -5.54
CA GLY A 76 6.00 -0.14 -6.72
C GLY A 76 6.83 1.14 -6.52
N LEU A 77 7.16 1.48 -5.27
CA LEU A 77 8.08 2.56 -4.91
C LEU A 77 9.54 2.09 -4.91
N ASP A 78 9.75 0.79 -4.74
CA ASP A 78 11.05 0.13 -4.83
C ASP A 78 10.93 -1.15 -5.67
N ARG A 79 12.04 -1.61 -6.22
CA ARG A 79 12.08 -2.82 -7.06
C ARG A 79 12.72 -3.97 -6.29
N PRO A 80 12.15 -5.18 -6.33
CA PRO A 80 12.80 -6.35 -5.76
C PRO A 80 14.06 -6.72 -6.57
N ASP A 81 15.01 -7.37 -5.93
CA ASP A 81 16.19 -7.94 -6.60
C ASP A 81 15.82 -9.23 -7.35
N SER A 82 14.87 -10.01 -6.80
CA SER A 82 14.31 -11.22 -7.42
C SER A 82 12.90 -11.50 -6.89
N GLY A 83 12.23 -12.46 -7.52
CA GLY A 83 10.85 -12.84 -7.21
C GLY A 83 9.83 -12.04 -8.03
N SER A 84 8.56 -12.17 -7.69
CA SER A 84 7.46 -11.48 -8.37
C SER A 84 6.49 -10.82 -7.39
N VAL A 85 5.88 -9.70 -7.83
CA VAL A 85 4.88 -8.96 -7.06
C VAL A 85 3.73 -8.61 -7.98
N ARG A 86 2.54 -9.07 -7.62
CA ARG A 86 1.31 -8.76 -8.37
C ARG A 86 0.35 -7.97 -7.50
N VAL A 87 -0.18 -6.87 -8.04
CA VAL A 87 -1.18 -6.00 -7.37
C VAL A 87 -2.38 -5.82 -8.30
N ALA A 88 -3.56 -6.06 -7.81
CA ALA A 88 -4.82 -5.98 -8.57
C ALA A 88 -4.77 -6.77 -9.89
N GLY A 89 -4.03 -7.90 -9.91
CA GLY A 89 -3.82 -8.72 -11.09
C GLY A 89 -2.68 -8.29 -12.01
N THR A 90 -2.04 -7.14 -11.77
CA THR A 90 -0.93 -6.61 -12.58
C THR A 90 0.41 -7.01 -11.96
N GLU A 91 1.29 -7.66 -12.74
CA GLU A 91 2.67 -7.97 -12.34
C GLU A 91 3.51 -6.67 -12.37
N LEU A 92 4.18 -6.36 -11.24
CA LEU A 92 4.97 -5.12 -11.10
C LEU A 92 6.39 -5.25 -11.64
N VAL A 93 6.95 -6.46 -11.57
CA VAL A 93 8.32 -6.71 -12.04
C VAL A 93 8.36 -6.59 -13.55
N GLY A 94 9.23 -5.71 -14.04
CA GLY A 94 9.35 -5.43 -15.48
C GLY A 94 8.55 -4.22 -15.97
N LEU A 95 7.62 -3.66 -15.17
CA LEU A 95 6.92 -2.43 -15.53
C LEU A 95 7.89 -1.24 -15.66
N GLY A 96 7.62 -0.38 -16.64
CA GLY A 96 8.26 0.92 -16.75
C GLY A 96 7.75 1.91 -15.70
N GLU A 97 8.50 3.02 -15.49
CA GLU A 97 8.14 4.02 -14.48
C GLU A 97 6.76 4.63 -14.72
N LYS A 98 6.39 4.85 -15.99
CA LYS A 98 5.06 5.38 -16.34
C LYS A 98 3.94 4.43 -15.91
N GLU A 99 4.08 3.14 -16.15
CA GLU A 99 3.09 2.12 -15.80
C GLU A 99 2.96 1.99 -14.27
N LEU A 100 4.09 2.07 -13.54
CA LEU A 100 4.09 2.11 -12.06
C LEU A 100 3.42 3.39 -11.53
N LEU A 101 3.61 4.55 -12.17
CA LEU A 101 2.92 5.79 -11.82
C LEU A 101 1.41 5.66 -12.01
N ASP A 102 0.97 5.09 -13.13
CA ASP A 102 -0.44 4.86 -13.41
C ASP A 102 -1.06 3.89 -12.41
N LEU A 103 -0.37 2.78 -12.08
CA LEU A 103 -0.81 1.83 -11.05
C LEU A 103 -0.96 2.51 -9.67
N ARG A 104 0.06 3.27 -9.23
CA ARG A 104 0.01 4.00 -7.95
C ARG A 104 -1.13 5.02 -7.93
N ARG A 105 -1.32 5.77 -9.01
CA ARG A 105 -2.38 6.77 -9.11
C ARG A 105 -3.78 6.17 -9.05
N ASP A 106 -4.00 5.04 -9.72
CA ASP A 106 -5.34 4.50 -9.95
C ASP A 106 -5.74 3.39 -8.98
N HIS A 107 -4.77 2.65 -8.42
CA HIS A 107 -5.04 1.45 -7.62
C HIS A 107 -4.52 1.50 -6.18
N ILE A 108 -3.56 2.37 -5.84
CA ILE A 108 -2.89 2.34 -4.54
C ILE A 108 -3.05 3.67 -3.81
N GLY A 109 -3.56 3.60 -2.57
CA GLY A 109 -3.51 4.69 -1.61
C GLY A 109 -2.40 4.45 -0.59
N PHE A 110 -1.65 5.50 -0.23
CA PHE A 110 -0.59 5.42 0.78
C PHE A 110 -0.95 6.23 2.01
N VAL A 111 -0.73 5.64 3.19
CA VAL A 111 -0.81 6.26 4.50
C VAL A 111 0.54 6.09 5.20
N PHE A 112 1.19 7.19 5.54
CA PHE A 112 2.53 7.21 6.12
C PHE A 112 2.50 7.53 7.62
N GLN A 113 3.51 7.07 8.34
CA GLN A 113 3.69 7.36 9.77
C GLN A 113 3.77 8.87 10.06
N SER A 114 4.44 9.65 9.22
CA SER A 114 4.59 11.11 9.35
C SER A 114 3.45 11.91 8.72
N PHE A 115 2.26 11.29 8.51
CA PHE A 115 1.09 11.85 7.84
C PHE A 115 1.33 12.26 6.37
N GLY A 116 2.50 12.81 6.04
CA GLY A 116 2.90 13.25 4.70
C GLY A 116 2.00 14.36 4.13
N LEU A 117 1.37 15.17 4.98
CA LEU A 117 0.55 16.29 4.54
C LEU A 117 1.42 17.47 4.08
N LEU A 118 0.92 18.19 3.09
CA LEU A 118 1.54 19.42 2.61
C LEU A 118 1.17 20.57 3.55
N PRO A 119 2.13 21.16 4.31
CA PRO A 119 1.79 22.06 5.41
C PRO A 119 1.19 23.41 4.96
N VAL A 120 1.40 23.79 3.71
CA VAL A 120 0.86 25.02 3.10
C VAL A 120 -0.59 24.87 2.61
N LEU A 121 -1.07 23.63 2.48
CA LEU A 121 -2.41 23.32 2.00
C LEU A 121 -3.36 23.05 3.18
N THR A 122 -4.63 23.40 3.02
CA THR A 122 -5.70 23.04 3.97
C THR A 122 -5.98 21.54 3.96
N ALA A 123 -6.79 21.04 4.90
CA ALA A 123 -7.26 19.64 4.92
C ALA A 123 -7.95 19.27 3.60
N ALA A 124 -8.89 20.10 3.13
CA ALA A 124 -9.58 19.87 1.86
C ALA A 124 -8.61 19.87 0.66
N GLU A 125 -7.66 20.78 0.64
CA GLU A 125 -6.67 20.85 -0.44
C GLU A 125 -5.74 19.64 -0.43
N ASN A 126 -5.28 19.16 0.76
CA ASN A 126 -4.49 17.94 0.90
C ASN A 126 -5.24 16.72 0.35
N VAL A 127 -6.50 16.53 0.72
CA VAL A 127 -7.36 15.45 0.20
C VAL A 127 -7.55 15.59 -1.32
N GLY A 128 -7.64 16.81 -1.83
CA GLY A 128 -7.82 17.11 -3.25
C GLY A 128 -6.59 16.90 -4.13
N VAL A 129 -5.36 16.75 -3.57
CA VAL A 129 -4.11 16.61 -4.36
C VAL A 129 -4.17 15.46 -5.37
N PRO A 130 -4.51 14.21 -4.99
CA PRO A 130 -4.55 13.10 -5.95
C PRO A 130 -5.55 13.34 -7.09
N LEU A 131 -6.70 13.94 -6.79
CA LEU A 131 -7.73 14.26 -7.77
C LEU A 131 -7.28 15.35 -8.76
N ARG A 132 -6.48 16.34 -8.28
CA ARG A 132 -5.88 17.36 -9.14
C ARG A 132 -4.84 16.75 -10.10
N LEU A 133 -4.00 15.84 -9.61
CA LEU A 133 -3.02 15.12 -10.43
C LEU A 133 -3.71 14.26 -11.50
N ARG A 134 -4.88 13.72 -11.19
CA ARG A 134 -5.73 12.98 -12.14
C ARG A 134 -6.51 13.88 -13.09
N ARG A 135 -6.45 15.22 -12.91
CA ARG A 135 -7.20 16.23 -13.66
C ARG A 135 -8.72 16.06 -13.54
N THR A 136 -9.19 15.57 -12.39
CA THR A 136 -10.62 15.45 -12.09
C THR A 136 -11.28 16.83 -12.17
N GLU A 137 -12.48 16.89 -12.76
CA GLU A 137 -13.27 18.11 -12.90
C GLU A 137 -13.50 18.76 -11.53
N ARG A 138 -13.59 20.10 -11.50
CA ARG A 138 -13.60 20.87 -10.25
C ARG A 138 -14.76 20.46 -9.33
N ARG A 139 -15.98 20.37 -9.85
CA ARG A 139 -17.17 20.06 -9.07
C ARG A 139 -17.09 18.63 -8.51
N GLU A 140 -16.76 17.66 -9.34
CA GLU A 140 -16.58 16.26 -8.91
C GLU A 140 -15.50 16.15 -7.82
N ARG A 141 -14.41 16.90 -7.95
CA ARG A 141 -13.34 16.94 -6.94
C ARG A 141 -13.82 17.54 -5.63
N GLU A 142 -14.53 18.67 -5.66
CA GLU A 142 -15.07 19.33 -4.47
C GLU A 142 -16.08 18.42 -3.76
N ASP A 143 -17.00 17.80 -4.48
CA ASP A 143 -17.97 16.83 -3.95
C ASP A 143 -17.27 15.61 -3.33
N ARG A 144 -16.26 15.07 -3.99
CA ARG A 144 -15.49 13.91 -3.47
C ARG A 144 -14.70 14.28 -2.22
N VAL A 145 -14.06 15.44 -2.17
CA VAL A 145 -13.32 15.92 -1.00
C VAL A 145 -14.25 16.09 0.20
N ALA A 146 -15.42 16.73 0.01
CA ALA A 146 -16.40 16.92 1.07
C ALA A 146 -16.89 15.56 1.62
N LEU A 147 -17.23 14.61 0.75
CA LEU A 147 -17.61 13.25 1.13
C LEU A 147 -16.52 12.56 1.97
N LEU A 148 -15.25 12.66 1.56
CA LEU A 148 -14.15 11.98 2.25
C LEU A 148 -13.84 12.62 3.61
N LEU A 149 -13.91 13.95 3.72
CA LEU A 149 -13.73 14.62 5.00
C LEU A 149 -14.86 14.29 5.98
N SER A 150 -16.10 14.21 5.50
CA SER A 150 -17.24 13.75 6.32
C SER A 150 -17.07 12.27 6.73
N LEU A 151 -16.60 11.39 5.81
CA LEU A 151 -16.33 9.98 6.13
C LEU A 151 -15.35 9.80 7.30
N VAL A 152 -14.38 10.69 7.42
CA VAL A 152 -13.37 10.65 8.50
C VAL A 152 -13.73 11.56 9.70
N GLY A 153 -14.92 12.19 9.70
CA GLY A 153 -15.42 13.06 10.77
C GLY A 153 -14.66 14.37 10.89
N LEU A 154 -14.34 15.00 9.75
CA LEU A 154 -13.59 16.27 9.65
C LEU A 154 -14.32 17.32 8.80
N GLU A 155 -15.64 17.26 8.69
CA GLU A 155 -16.48 18.22 7.95
C GLU A 155 -16.31 19.66 8.44
N ASP A 156 -16.05 19.86 9.72
CA ASP A 156 -15.84 21.19 10.31
C ASP A 156 -14.38 21.70 10.23
N HIS A 157 -13.47 20.86 9.71
CA HIS A 157 -12.03 21.13 9.69
C HIS A 157 -11.46 21.38 8.27
N VAL A 158 -12.34 21.54 7.28
CA VAL A 158 -12.00 21.59 5.83
C VAL A 158 -10.98 22.67 5.48
N ALA A 159 -11.05 23.84 6.15
CA ALA A 159 -10.20 25.00 5.90
C ALA A 159 -8.91 25.03 6.74
N GLN A 160 -8.78 24.16 7.74
CA GLN A 160 -7.62 24.13 8.63
C GLN A 160 -6.40 23.54 7.91
N ARG A 161 -5.23 24.07 8.25
CA ARG A 161 -3.93 23.56 7.80
C ARG A 161 -3.39 22.52 8.78
N PRO A 162 -2.44 21.65 8.35
CA PRO A 162 -1.88 20.61 9.23
C PRO A 162 -1.41 21.11 10.60
N GLY A 163 -0.80 22.31 10.69
CA GLY A 163 -0.35 22.89 11.96
C GLY A 163 -1.49 23.31 12.92
N GLU A 164 -2.75 23.35 12.45
CA GLU A 164 -3.93 23.70 13.22
C GLU A 164 -4.75 22.45 13.62
N LEU A 165 -4.29 21.27 13.17
CA LEU A 165 -4.94 19.97 13.40
C LEU A 165 -4.18 19.15 14.45
N SER A 166 -4.89 18.41 15.29
CA SER A 166 -4.27 17.41 16.15
C SER A 166 -3.63 16.29 15.32
N GLY A 167 -2.72 15.49 15.90
CA GLY A 167 -2.10 14.35 15.22
C GLY A 167 -3.14 13.36 14.66
N GLY A 168 -4.17 13.03 15.43
CA GLY A 168 -5.26 12.16 14.98
C GLY A 168 -6.07 12.75 13.84
N GLN A 169 -6.33 14.07 13.86
CA GLN A 169 -6.98 14.77 12.76
C GLN A 169 -6.11 14.77 11.50
N GLN A 170 -4.81 15.03 11.64
CA GLN A 170 -3.86 14.95 10.52
C GLN A 170 -3.84 13.55 9.89
N GLN A 171 -3.85 12.50 10.71
CA GLN A 171 -3.89 11.12 10.23
C GLN A 171 -5.21 10.81 9.50
N ARG A 172 -6.33 11.30 10.01
CA ARG A 172 -7.64 11.17 9.33
C ARG A 172 -7.64 11.89 7.98
N VAL A 173 -7.03 13.07 7.87
CA VAL A 173 -6.82 13.76 6.57
C VAL A 173 -5.95 12.91 5.63
N ALA A 174 -4.87 12.29 6.15
CA ALA A 174 -4.01 11.41 5.36
C ALA A 174 -4.76 10.17 4.83
N ILE A 175 -5.62 9.57 5.65
CA ILE A 175 -6.51 8.46 5.22
C ILE A 175 -7.51 8.95 4.15
N ALA A 176 -8.18 10.08 4.35
CA ALA A 176 -9.09 10.65 3.37
C ALA A 176 -8.38 10.91 2.03
N ARG A 177 -7.17 11.48 2.06
CA ARG A 177 -6.34 11.69 0.87
C ARG A 177 -5.99 10.38 0.17
N ALA A 178 -5.61 9.34 0.92
CA ALA A 178 -5.29 8.03 0.36
C ALA A 178 -6.49 7.41 -0.38
N LEU A 179 -7.72 7.71 0.06
CA LEU A 179 -8.98 7.23 -0.55
C LEU A 179 -9.47 8.07 -1.73
N ALA A 180 -8.83 9.21 -2.03
CA ALA A 180 -9.35 10.19 -2.98
C ALA A 180 -9.62 9.59 -4.37
N ASN A 181 -8.68 8.84 -4.91
CA ASN A 181 -8.77 8.22 -6.24
C ASN A 181 -9.54 6.88 -6.26
N ARG A 182 -10.24 6.52 -5.17
CA ARG A 182 -10.93 5.22 -5.02
C ARG A 182 -9.98 4.02 -5.25
N PRO A 183 -8.87 3.94 -4.50
CA PRO A 183 -7.91 2.86 -4.66
C PRO A 183 -8.55 1.52 -4.33
N SER A 184 -8.04 0.46 -4.93
CA SER A 184 -8.39 -0.92 -4.56
C SER A 184 -7.51 -1.47 -3.43
N LEU A 185 -6.34 -0.85 -3.20
CA LEU A 185 -5.37 -1.23 -2.16
C LEU A 185 -4.93 0.00 -1.36
N LEU A 186 -4.98 -0.11 -0.02
CA LEU A 186 -4.34 0.82 0.91
C LEU A 186 -3.07 0.18 1.48
N LEU A 187 -1.96 0.91 1.40
CA LEU A 187 -0.70 0.57 2.04
C LEU A 187 -0.45 1.57 3.17
N ALA A 188 -0.36 1.09 4.41
CA ALA A 188 -0.15 1.94 5.58
C ALA A 188 1.10 1.51 6.34
N ASP A 189 2.04 2.42 6.53
CA ASP A 189 3.27 2.18 7.31
C ASP A 189 3.18 2.88 8.66
N GLU A 190 3.04 2.11 9.75
CA GLU A 190 2.92 2.56 11.14
C GLU A 190 1.92 3.75 11.29
N PRO A 191 0.65 3.61 10.83
CA PRO A 191 -0.28 4.74 10.69
C PRO A 191 -0.67 5.40 12.03
N THR A 192 -0.31 4.80 13.16
CA THR A 192 -0.59 5.30 14.50
C THR A 192 0.67 5.55 15.33
N GLY A 193 1.85 5.38 14.75
CA GLY A 193 3.12 5.46 15.45
C GLY A 193 3.46 6.84 16.06
N GLN A 194 2.70 7.89 15.73
CA GLN A 194 2.82 9.24 16.30
C GLN A 194 1.61 9.67 17.14
N LEU A 195 0.71 8.73 17.46
CA LEU A 195 -0.52 9.00 18.18
C LEU A 195 -0.48 8.34 19.56
N ASP A 196 -1.22 8.92 20.52
CA ASP A 196 -1.52 8.23 21.77
C ASP A 196 -2.43 6.99 21.51
N ALA A 197 -2.49 6.09 22.48
CA ALA A 197 -3.15 4.80 22.31
C ALA A 197 -4.66 4.91 22.02
N GLU A 198 -5.36 5.89 22.60
CA GLU A 198 -6.80 6.08 22.40
C GLU A 198 -7.09 6.63 20.98
N THR A 199 -6.35 7.67 20.59
CA THR A 199 -6.42 8.26 19.25
C THR A 199 -6.03 7.24 18.19
N GLY A 200 -4.96 6.47 18.44
CA GLY A 200 -4.50 5.39 17.54
C GLY A 200 -5.58 4.34 17.31
N ARG A 201 -6.25 3.89 18.38
CA ARG A 201 -7.37 2.95 18.28
C ARG A 201 -8.50 3.50 17.41
N SER A 202 -8.94 4.75 17.68
CA SER A 202 -10.01 5.41 16.91
C SER A 202 -9.67 5.53 15.42
N VAL A 203 -8.41 5.83 15.09
CA VAL A 203 -7.95 5.91 13.68
C VAL A 203 -7.98 4.54 13.02
N MET A 204 -7.61 3.47 13.74
CA MET A 204 -7.62 2.12 13.16
C MET A 204 -9.02 1.54 13.02
N GLU A 205 -9.92 1.82 13.97
CA GLU A 205 -11.34 1.47 13.83
C GLU A 205 -11.96 2.16 12.62
N LEU A 206 -11.63 3.44 12.39
CA LEU A 206 -12.00 4.15 11.18
C LEU A 206 -11.45 3.48 9.93
N LEU A 207 -10.16 3.12 9.91
CA LEU A 207 -9.54 2.46 8.76
C LEU A 207 -10.22 1.12 8.45
N ARG A 208 -10.50 0.31 9.48
CA ARG A 208 -11.24 -0.95 9.34
C ARG A 208 -12.65 -0.71 8.77
N ALA A 209 -13.39 0.25 9.30
CA ALA A 209 -14.72 0.59 8.82
C ALA A 209 -14.69 1.00 7.34
N VAL A 210 -13.68 1.79 6.93
CA VAL A 210 -13.47 2.19 5.54
C VAL A 210 -13.16 0.99 4.64
N VAL A 211 -12.26 0.10 5.06
CA VAL A 211 -11.91 -1.12 4.32
C VAL A 211 -13.17 -1.93 4.00
N HIS A 212 -13.98 -2.22 5.01
CA HIS A 212 -15.19 -3.04 4.81
C HIS A 212 -16.31 -2.30 4.05
N SER A 213 -16.53 -0.99 4.34
CA SER A 213 -17.62 -0.24 3.71
C SER A 213 -17.35 0.14 2.25
N GLN A 214 -16.08 0.32 1.88
CA GLN A 214 -15.67 0.73 0.53
C GLN A 214 -15.12 -0.44 -0.31
N ALA A 215 -15.14 -1.67 0.23
CA ALA A 215 -14.55 -2.87 -0.39
C ALA A 215 -13.08 -2.66 -0.84
N VAL A 216 -12.32 -1.91 -0.05
CA VAL A 216 -10.88 -1.67 -0.26
C VAL A 216 -10.10 -2.74 0.49
N THR A 217 -8.99 -3.20 -0.06
CA THR A 217 -8.04 -4.07 0.65
C THR A 217 -7.01 -3.20 1.36
N ALA A 218 -6.58 -3.58 2.57
CA ALA A 218 -5.52 -2.85 3.27
C ALA A 218 -4.39 -3.79 3.74
N LEU A 219 -3.14 -3.36 3.53
CA LEU A 219 -1.95 -3.96 4.12
C LEU A 219 -1.29 -2.92 5.03
N VAL A 220 -1.30 -3.18 6.34
CA VAL A 220 -0.91 -2.22 7.39
C VAL A 220 0.28 -2.76 8.16
N ALA A 221 1.45 -2.13 8.02
CA ALA A 221 2.60 -2.42 8.87
C ALA A 221 2.41 -1.79 10.25
N THR A 222 2.52 -2.59 11.30
CA THR A 222 2.41 -2.13 12.68
C THR A 222 3.10 -3.09 13.65
N HIS A 223 3.44 -2.58 14.83
CA HIS A 223 3.89 -3.37 15.97
C HIS A 223 2.94 -3.24 17.19
N ASP A 224 1.86 -2.46 17.06
CA ASP A 224 0.90 -2.21 18.14
C ASP A 224 -0.05 -3.42 18.31
N PRO A 225 -0.07 -4.08 19.49
CA PRO A 225 -0.94 -5.23 19.73
C PRO A 225 -2.44 -4.91 19.60
N GLN A 226 -2.86 -3.68 19.91
CA GLN A 226 -4.26 -3.28 19.83
C GLN A 226 -4.72 -3.20 18.37
N LEU A 227 -3.81 -2.78 17.48
CA LEU A 227 -4.07 -2.71 16.05
C LEU A 227 -4.09 -4.10 15.42
N LEU A 228 -3.23 -5.02 15.89
CA LEU A 228 -3.23 -6.40 15.43
C LEU A 228 -4.55 -7.11 15.75
N ALA A 229 -5.18 -6.78 16.90
CA ALA A 229 -6.43 -7.40 17.32
C ALA A 229 -7.66 -7.04 16.46
N ILE A 230 -7.60 -5.96 15.70
CA ILE A 230 -8.70 -5.53 14.81
C ILE A 230 -8.49 -5.89 13.34
N ALA A 231 -7.33 -6.42 12.99
CA ALA A 231 -7.06 -6.92 11.65
C ALA A 231 -7.82 -8.23 11.38
N ASP A 232 -8.23 -8.45 10.14
CA ASP A 232 -8.87 -9.69 9.74
C ASP A 232 -7.85 -10.84 9.68
N ARG A 233 -6.59 -10.50 9.38
CA ARG A 233 -5.45 -11.43 9.33
C ARG A 233 -4.16 -10.73 9.74
N VAL A 234 -3.24 -11.49 10.36
CA VAL A 234 -1.91 -11.01 10.77
C VAL A 234 -0.83 -11.82 10.08
N LEU A 235 0.09 -11.14 9.39
CA LEU A 235 1.32 -11.72 8.87
C LEU A 235 2.49 -11.27 9.75
N GLU A 236 3.36 -12.18 10.17
CA GLU A 236 4.56 -11.82 10.92
C GLU A 236 5.79 -11.78 10.02
N LEU A 237 6.47 -10.62 9.96
CA LEU A 237 7.75 -10.45 9.28
C LEU A 237 8.88 -10.41 10.32
N ARG A 238 9.78 -11.38 10.29
CA ARG A 238 10.95 -11.50 11.16
C ARG A 238 12.21 -11.65 10.32
N ASP A 239 13.18 -10.75 10.52
CA ASP A 239 14.49 -10.76 9.82
C ASP A 239 14.37 -10.92 8.30
N GLY A 240 13.40 -10.21 7.70
CA GLY A 240 13.13 -10.21 6.26
C GLY A 240 12.40 -11.45 5.74
N ARG A 241 11.83 -12.32 6.59
CA ARG A 241 11.06 -13.51 6.21
C ARG A 241 9.67 -13.49 6.81
N ILE A 242 8.67 -13.97 6.07
CA ILE A 242 7.35 -14.27 6.66
C ILE A 242 7.48 -15.53 7.51
N VAL A 243 7.04 -15.42 8.76
CA VAL A 243 6.95 -16.56 9.67
C VAL A 243 5.62 -17.29 9.39
N PRO A 244 5.61 -18.61 9.21
CA PRO A 244 4.36 -19.37 9.10
C PRO A 244 3.45 -19.13 10.31
N GLU A 245 2.14 -19.08 10.08
CA GLU A 245 1.15 -19.14 11.18
C GLU A 245 1.28 -20.51 11.87
N GLU A 246 1.46 -20.52 13.21
CA GLU A 246 1.47 -21.75 14.02
C GLU A 246 0.05 -22.29 14.22
#